data_f932020d1d8a7cd79d29a179b3f6e881
#
_entry.id   f932020d1d8a7cd79d29a179b3f6e881
#
_cell.length_a   1.000
_cell.length_b   1.000
_cell.length_c   1.000
_cell.angle_alpha   90.00
_cell.angle_beta   90.00
_cell.angle_gamma   90.00
#
_symmetry.space_group_name_H-M   'P 1'
#
loop_
_entity.id
_entity.type
_entity.pdbx_description
1 polymer ?
#
loop_
_entity_poly.entity_id
_entity_poly.type
_entity_poly.pdbx_seq_one_letter_code
_entity_poly.pdbx_strand_id
1 'polypeptide(L)'
;EIIIKDAEKVLEKVDLSELEGKSVLITGASGLIGTYFLACLKVLSKYKKIGKITAICNSKYPVYLSDLINYPEIEIAEGDLTDHEFRQKLPVADYIIHAAGYGQPGRFMENPIKTLKLGTETTFYLFNKLKEGGKFLFLSTSEVYSGLTNPPHKESEIGLTNTTHPRSCYIEAKRGGEAICNVYRTKGVHAKSARLSLAYGPVAKRDDLRALNSFIKKAIHGKINLIDKGEAK
;
A
#
# COMPACT_ATOMS: atom_id res chain seq x y z
N GLU A 1 -10.40 16.74 6.82
CA GLU A 1 -10.29 17.97 6.01
C GLU A 1 -8.99 17.99 5.19
N ILE A 2 -7.78 17.85 5.82
CA ILE A 2 -6.48 17.91 5.12
C ILE A 2 -6.39 16.86 3.99
N ILE A 3 -6.73 15.62 4.28
CA ILE A 3 -6.65 14.50 3.31
C ILE A 3 -7.52 14.77 2.07
N ILE A 4 -8.71 15.35 2.25
CA ILE A 4 -9.59 15.69 1.14
C ILE A 4 -9.00 16.81 0.28
N LYS A 5 -8.45 17.85 0.91
CA LYS A 5 -7.75 18.95 0.19
C LYS A 5 -6.54 18.42 -0.59
N ASP A 6 -5.80 17.47 -0.03
CA ASP A 6 -4.68 16.84 -0.73
C ASP A 6 -5.18 16.00 -1.91
N ALA A 7 -6.28 15.26 -1.73
CA ALA A 7 -6.89 14.48 -2.81
C ALA A 7 -7.40 15.38 -3.95
N GLU A 8 -8.01 16.52 -3.65
CA GLU A 8 -8.42 17.53 -4.63
C GLU A 8 -7.22 18.00 -5.47
N LYS A 9 -6.11 18.36 -4.83
CA LYS A 9 -4.86 18.75 -5.53
C LYS A 9 -4.26 17.64 -6.41
N VAL A 10 -4.41 16.38 -6.00
CA VAL A 10 -3.98 15.23 -6.82
C VAL A 10 -4.82 15.15 -8.09
N LEU A 11 -6.15 15.30 -7.95
CA LEU A 11 -7.09 15.21 -9.09
C LEU A 11 -6.95 16.39 -10.08
N GLU A 12 -6.44 17.53 -9.66
CA GLU A 12 -6.08 18.63 -10.56
C GLU A 12 -4.91 18.26 -11.51
N LYS A 13 -4.07 17.29 -11.12
CA LYS A 13 -2.84 16.93 -11.83
C LYS A 13 -2.89 15.58 -12.53
N VAL A 14 -3.87 14.73 -12.18
CA VAL A 14 -3.95 13.36 -12.67
C VAL A 14 -5.32 13.11 -13.26
N ASP A 15 -5.37 12.75 -14.52
CA ASP A 15 -6.63 12.29 -15.15
C ASP A 15 -6.94 10.85 -14.70
N LEU A 16 -8.04 10.70 -14.01
CA LEU A 16 -8.60 9.43 -13.57
C LEU A 16 -9.91 9.07 -14.31
N SER A 17 -10.12 9.63 -15.51
CA SER A 17 -11.34 9.39 -16.31
C SER A 17 -11.55 7.90 -16.62
N GLU A 18 -10.49 7.12 -16.73
CA GLU A 18 -10.57 5.68 -16.96
C GLU A 18 -11.27 4.90 -15.83
N LEU A 19 -11.44 5.49 -14.65
CA LEU A 19 -12.12 4.86 -13.51
C LEU A 19 -13.66 4.99 -13.60
N GLU A 20 -14.17 5.74 -14.55
CA GLU A 20 -15.62 5.93 -14.70
C GLU A 20 -16.33 4.59 -14.97
N GLY A 21 -17.34 4.27 -14.16
CA GLY A 21 -18.07 3.01 -14.20
C GLY A 21 -17.31 1.78 -13.73
N LYS A 22 -16.03 1.92 -13.34
CA LYS A 22 -15.15 0.80 -12.98
C LYS A 22 -15.20 0.48 -11.49
N SER A 23 -15.16 -0.81 -11.18
CA SER A 23 -15.03 -1.30 -9.81
C SER A 23 -13.56 -1.30 -9.37
N VAL A 24 -13.32 -0.92 -8.11
CA VAL A 24 -11.98 -0.82 -7.52
C VAL A 24 -11.91 -1.65 -6.24
N LEU A 25 -10.88 -2.48 -6.09
CA LEU A 25 -10.58 -3.21 -4.87
C LEU A 25 -9.26 -2.69 -4.31
N ILE A 26 -9.29 -2.19 -3.06
CA ILE A 26 -8.13 -1.65 -2.38
C ILE A 26 -7.84 -2.48 -1.15
N THR A 27 -6.68 -3.12 -1.08
CA THR A 27 -6.23 -3.79 0.14
C THR A 27 -5.38 -2.84 0.99
N GLY A 28 -5.42 -3.02 2.31
CA GLY A 28 -4.72 -2.11 3.22
C GLY A 28 -5.33 -0.69 3.24
N ALA A 29 -6.62 -0.60 3.04
CA ALA A 29 -7.38 0.64 2.88
C ALA A 29 -7.31 1.57 4.10
N SER A 30 -7.07 1.04 5.31
CA SER A 30 -6.88 1.82 6.55
C SER A 30 -5.41 2.26 6.78
N GLY A 31 -4.49 1.91 5.89
CA GLY A 31 -3.10 2.38 5.91
C GLY A 31 -2.97 3.79 5.33
N LEU A 32 -1.80 4.43 5.52
CA LEU A 32 -1.53 5.78 5.02
C LEU A 32 -1.88 5.90 3.53
N ILE A 33 -1.31 5.07 2.69
CA ILE A 33 -1.49 5.15 1.23
C ILE A 33 -2.90 4.72 0.82
N GLY A 34 -3.44 3.64 1.41
CA GLY A 34 -4.82 3.18 1.14
C GLY A 34 -5.86 4.25 1.45
N THR A 35 -5.68 4.99 2.54
CA THR A 35 -6.56 6.11 2.91
C THR A 35 -6.53 7.23 1.86
N TYR A 36 -5.36 7.57 1.32
CA TYR A 36 -5.28 8.58 0.26
C TYR A 36 -5.91 8.11 -1.06
N PHE A 37 -5.79 6.83 -1.42
CA PHE A 37 -6.53 6.29 -2.56
C PHE A 37 -8.05 6.40 -2.36
N LEU A 38 -8.56 6.04 -1.17
CA LEU A 38 -9.98 6.20 -0.86
C LEU A 38 -10.43 7.66 -0.92
N ALA A 39 -9.61 8.59 -0.42
CA ALA A 39 -9.91 10.01 -0.49
C ALA A 39 -9.99 10.52 -1.93
N CYS A 40 -9.05 10.12 -2.79
CA CYS A 40 -9.08 10.46 -4.21
C CYS A 40 -10.33 9.90 -4.91
N LEU A 41 -10.68 8.64 -4.65
CA LEU A 41 -11.89 8.03 -5.21
C LEU A 41 -13.16 8.73 -4.71
N LYS A 42 -13.23 9.09 -3.43
CA LYS A 42 -14.35 9.85 -2.87
C LYS A 42 -14.48 11.24 -3.51
N VAL A 43 -13.38 11.94 -3.74
CA VAL A 43 -13.44 13.26 -4.41
C VAL A 43 -13.84 13.09 -5.86
N LEU A 44 -13.25 12.12 -6.57
CA LEU A 44 -13.58 11.83 -7.97
C LEU A 44 -15.07 11.49 -8.15
N SER A 45 -15.66 10.77 -7.21
CA SER A 45 -17.07 10.37 -7.25
C SER A 45 -18.06 11.53 -7.20
N LYS A 46 -17.62 12.72 -6.76
CA LYS A 46 -18.44 13.95 -6.86
C LYS A 46 -18.63 14.43 -8.31
N TYR A 47 -17.72 14.05 -9.19
CA TYR A 47 -17.69 14.54 -10.57
C TYR A 47 -17.94 13.43 -11.61
N LYS A 48 -17.70 12.19 -11.24
CA LYS A 48 -17.82 11.02 -12.12
C LYS A 48 -18.48 9.85 -11.41
N LYS A 49 -19.31 9.10 -12.12
CA LYS A 49 -19.90 7.87 -11.59
C LYS A 49 -18.82 6.78 -11.54
N ILE A 50 -18.32 6.48 -10.36
CA ILE A 50 -17.40 5.35 -10.12
C ILE A 50 -18.25 4.12 -9.81
N GLY A 51 -17.77 2.93 -10.19
CA GLY A 51 -18.37 1.67 -9.79
C GLY A 51 -18.09 1.35 -8.30
N LYS A 52 -18.44 0.14 -7.89
CA LYS A 52 -18.27 -0.31 -6.50
C LYS A 52 -16.80 -0.27 -6.07
N ILE A 53 -16.53 0.30 -4.90
CA ILE A 53 -15.21 0.33 -4.26
C ILE A 53 -15.24 -0.63 -3.07
N THR A 54 -14.40 -1.68 -3.11
CA THR A 54 -14.21 -2.60 -1.98
C THR A 54 -12.93 -2.24 -1.26
N ALA A 55 -13.06 -1.71 -0.04
CA ALA A 55 -11.94 -1.30 0.81
C ALA A 55 -11.65 -2.38 1.87
N ILE A 56 -10.52 -3.09 1.72
CA ILE A 56 -10.17 -4.22 2.58
C ILE A 56 -9.24 -3.77 3.69
N CYS A 57 -9.65 -4.08 4.93
CA CYS A 57 -8.91 -3.80 6.16
C CYS A 57 -8.71 -5.09 6.96
N ASN A 58 -7.54 -5.24 7.60
CA ASN A 58 -7.27 -6.40 8.48
C ASN A 58 -8.04 -6.33 9.82
N SER A 59 -8.52 -5.17 10.20
CA SER A 59 -9.27 -4.89 11.44
C SER A 59 -10.30 -3.80 11.14
N LYS A 60 -11.15 -3.51 12.13
CA LYS A 60 -12.13 -2.42 12.00
C LYS A 60 -11.53 -1.16 11.39
N TYR A 61 -12.26 -0.58 10.45
CA TYR A 61 -11.85 0.69 9.85
C TYR A 61 -11.83 1.78 10.93
N PRO A 62 -10.79 2.63 10.98
CA PRO A 62 -10.65 3.62 12.04
C PRO A 62 -11.81 4.62 12.04
N VAL A 63 -12.45 4.81 13.20
CA VAL A 63 -13.60 5.73 13.36
C VAL A 63 -13.26 7.16 12.92
N TYR A 64 -12.05 7.65 13.17
CA TYR A 64 -11.62 9.00 12.76
C TYR A 64 -11.46 9.17 11.23
N LEU A 65 -11.58 8.08 10.46
CA LEU A 65 -11.59 8.07 9.00
C LEU A 65 -12.98 7.71 8.44
N SER A 66 -14.00 7.55 9.28
CA SER A 66 -15.35 7.11 8.88
C SER A 66 -15.96 7.98 7.78
N ASP A 67 -15.69 9.29 7.80
CA ASP A 67 -16.18 10.20 6.76
C ASP A 67 -15.67 9.85 5.35
N LEU A 68 -14.51 9.20 5.24
CA LEU A 68 -13.97 8.77 3.93
C LEU A 68 -14.75 7.61 3.32
N ILE A 69 -15.35 6.77 4.16
CA ILE A 69 -16.10 5.59 3.74
C ILE A 69 -17.61 5.81 3.74
N ASN A 70 -18.08 6.94 4.25
CA ASN A 70 -19.48 7.32 4.21
C ASN A 70 -19.87 7.76 2.80
N TYR A 71 -19.91 6.80 1.89
CA TYR A 71 -20.22 6.97 0.49
C TYR A 71 -20.87 5.67 -0.04
N PRO A 72 -22.01 5.72 -0.77
CA PRO A 72 -22.78 4.53 -1.13
C PRO A 72 -22.01 3.45 -1.90
N GLU A 73 -21.03 3.86 -2.71
CA GLU A 73 -20.23 2.97 -3.53
C GLU A 73 -19.08 2.31 -2.78
N ILE A 74 -18.76 2.75 -1.55
CA ILE A 74 -17.67 2.18 -0.74
C ILE A 74 -18.22 1.12 0.22
N GLU A 75 -17.75 -0.11 0.05
CA GLU A 75 -17.98 -1.21 0.97
C GLU A 75 -16.70 -1.58 1.70
N ILE A 76 -16.77 -1.69 3.02
CA ILE A 76 -15.65 -2.15 3.84
C ILE A 76 -15.73 -3.67 3.99
N ALA A 77 -14.65 -4.37 3.64
CA ALA A 77 -14.44 -5.77 3.93
C ALA A 77 -13.36 -5.93 5.02
N GLU A 78 -13.76 -6.40 6.19
CA GLU A 78 -12.85 -6.61 7.34
C GLU A 78 -12.42 -8.08 7.40
N GLY A 79 -11.12 -8.35 7.36
CA GLY A 79 -10.58 -9.69 7.47
C GLY A 79 -9.11 -9.80 7.10
N ASP A 80 -8.57 -10.98 7.39
CA ASP A 80 -7.18 -11.30 7.12
C ASP A 80 -6.99 -11.78 5.68
N LEU A 81 -6.23 -11.05 4.89
CA LEU A 81 -5.89 -11.42 3.51
C LEU A 81 -5.02 -12.68 3.41
N THR A 82 -4.45 -13.17 4.50
CA THR A 82 -3.75 -14.46 4.51
C THR A 82 -4.67 -15.63 4.77
N ASP A 83 -5.93 -15.37 5.17
CA ASP A 83 -6.98 -16.37 5.31
C ASP A 83 -7.58 -16.70 3.93
N HIS A 84 -7.64 -17.99 3.61
CA HIS A 84 -8.17 -18.49 2.36
C HIS A 84 -9.69 -18.24 2.20
N GLU A 85 -10.46 -18.51 3.25
CA GLU A 85 -11.92 -18.34 3.23
C GLU A 85 -12.33 -16.89 3.06
N PHE A 86 -11.60 -15.97 3.73
CA PHE A 86 -11.82 -14.55 3.56
C PHE A 86 -11.54 -14.11 2.13
N ARG A 87 -10.40 -14.54 1.54
CA ARG A 87 -10.04 -14.19 0.17
C ARG A 87 -11.07 -14.70 -0.86
N GLN A 88 -11.66 -15.89 -0.62
CA GLN A 88 -12.67 -16.44 -1.54
C GLN A 88 -13.90 -15.54 -1.67
N LYS A 89 -14.30 -14.87 -0.59
CA LYS A 89 -15.46 -13.97 -0.54
C LYS A 89 -15.24 -12.63 -1.22
N LEU A 90 -13.99 -12.28 -1.56
CA LEU A 90 -13.67 -11.01 -2.21
C LEU A 90 -14.29 -10.94 -3.61
N PRO A 91 -14.87 -9.79 -4.00
CA PRO A 91 -15.41 -9.60 -5.34
C PRO A 91 -14.29 -9.52 -6.39
N VAL A 92 -14.65 -9.73 -7.64
CA VAL A 92 -13.81 -9.37 -8.78
C VAL A 92 -13.89 -7.86 -9.04
N ALA A 93 -12.80 -7.26 -9.53
CA ALA A 93 -12.73 -5.83 -9.77
C ALA A 93 -12.00 -5.49 -11.08
N ASP A 94 -12.32 -4.33 -11.65
CA ASP A 94 -11.64 -3.80 -12.83
C ASP A 94 -10.25 -3.27 -12.48
N TYR A 95 -10.10 -2.71 -11.26
CA TYR A 95 -8.82 -2.21 -10.74
C TYR A 95 -8.55 -2.81 -9.37
N ILE A 96 -7.32 -3.31 -9.18
CA ILE A 96 -6.88 -3.79 -7.86
C ILE A 96 -5.65 -3.01 -7.43
N ILE A 97 -5.72 -2.41 -6.24
CA ILE A 97 -4.61 -1.72 -5.59
C ILE A 97 -4.20 -2.55 -4.37
N HIS A 98 -3.09 -3.25 -4.48
CA HIS A 98 -2.58 -4.07 -3.39
C HIS A 98 -1.61 -3.28 -2.52
N ALA A 99 -2.18 -2.60 -1.50
CA ALA A 99 -1.44 -1.80 -0.52
C ALA A 99 -1.34 -2.48 0.86
N ALA A 100 -1.90 -3.67 1.03
CA ALA A 100 -1.79 -4.41 2.29
C ALA A 100 -0.35 -4.90 2.52
N GLY A 101 0.13 -4.70 3.74
CA GLY A 101 1.44 -5.13 4.20
C GLY A 101 1.88 -4.37 5.43
N TYR A 102 2.82 -4.93 6.15
CA TYR A 102 3.43 -4.27 7.30
C TYR A 102 4.54 -3.34 6.82
N GLY A 103 4.31 -2.02 6.85
CA GLY A 103 5.29 -1.01 6.41
C GLY A 103 6.25 -0.55 7.51
N GLN A 104 6.20 -1.13 8.72
CA GLN A 104 7.03 -0.76 9.86
C GLN A 104 7.94 -1.93 10.25
N PRO A 105 9.25 -1.71 10.47
CA PRO A 105 10.21 -2.77 10.79
C PRO A 105 9.78 -3.67 11.96
N GLY A 106 9.36 -3.12 13.09
CA GLY A 106 8.90 -3.90 14.23
C GLY A 106 7.76 -4.84 13.85
N ARG A 107 6.76 -4.34 13.12
CA ARG A 107 5.57 -5.13 12.76
C ARG A 107 5.85 -6.27 11.77
N PHE A 108 6.68 -6.05 10.75
CA PHE A 108 6.99 -7.14 9.81
C PHE A 108 7.97 -8.17 10.39
N MET A 109 8.85 -7.76 11.31
CA MET A 109 9.72 -8.69 12.04
C MET A 109 8.96 -9.52 13.08
N GLU A 110 7.93 -8.96 13.70
CA GLU A 110 7.02 -9.71 14.60
C GLU A 110 6.13 -10.70 13.84
N ASN A 111 5.84 -10.44 12.56
CA ASN A 111 4.92 -11.23 11.74
C ASN A 111 5.56 -11.67 10.40
N PRO A 112 6.73 -12.35 10.41
CA PRO A 112 7.51 -12.58 9.20
C PRO A 112 6.81 -13.49 8.18
N ILE A 113 6.15 -14.56 8.64
CA ILE A 113 5.41 -15.50 7.77
C ILE A 113 4.23 -14.77 7.10
N LYS A 114 3.50 -13.98 7.88
CA LYS A 114 2.36 -13.22 7.36
C LYS A 114 2.82 -12.14 6.37
N THR A 115 3.96 -11.52 6.62
CA THR A 115 4.58 -10.55 5.71
C THR A 115 4.90 -11.18 4.36
N LEU A 116 5.53 -12.37 4.36
CA LEU A 116 5.80 -13.12 3.13
C LEU A 116 4.51 -13.48 2.40
N LYS A 117 3.52 -14.05 3.09
CA LYS A 117 2.23 -14.42 2.48
C LYS A 117 1.53 -13.23 1.84
N LEU A 118 1.51 -12.06 2.50
CA LEU A 118 0.89 -10.85 1.95
C LEU A 118 1.56 -10.39 0.66
N GLY A 119 2.89 -10.44 0.57
CA GLY A 119 3.61 -10.03 -0.63
C GLY A 119 3.58 -11.05 -1.77
N THR A 120 3.38 -12.32 -1.49
CA THR A 120 3.47 -13.40 -2.48
C THR A 120 2.14 -14.11 -2.71
N GLU A 121 1.72 -15.00 -1.83
CA GLU A 121 0.51 -15.81 -1.95
C GLU A 121 -0.74 -14.94 -2.16
N THR A 122 -0.88 -13.88 -1.36
CA THR A 122 -2.01 -12.95 -1.49
C THR A 122 -1.96 -12.22 -2.84
N THR A 123 -0.78 -11.81 -3.30
CA THR A 123 -0.62 -11.16 -4.61
C THR A 123 -1.07 -12.08 -5.73
N PHE A 124 -0.65 -13.35 -5.74
CA PHE A 124 -1.14 -14.35 -6.70
C PHE A 124 -2.65 -14.48 -6.66
N TYR A 125 -3.22 -14.58 -5.46
CA TYR A 125 -4.66 -14.75 -5.33
C TYR A 125 -5.44 -13.55 -5.85
N LEU A 126 -4.97 -12.35 -5.61
CA LEU A 126 -5.63 -11.12 -6.05
C LEU A 126 -5.66 -10.99 -7.58
N PHE A 127 -4.70 -11.56 -8.30
CA PHE A 127 -4.80 -11.64 -9.77
C PHE A 127 -6.00 -12.45 -10.25
N ASN A 128 -6.44 -13.48 -9.49
CA ASN A 128 -7.67 -14.22 -9.80
C ASN A 128 -8.94 -13.42 -9.55
N LYS A 129 -8.84 -12.28 -8.88
CA LYS A 129 -9.94 -11.33 -8.64
C LYS A 129 -9.91 -10.15 -9.61
N LEU A 130 -8.91 -10.08 -10.48
CA LEU A 130 -8.84 -9.07 -11.53
C LEU A 130 -9.70 -9.50 -12.71
N LYS A 131 -10.60 -8.62 -13.16
CA LYS A 131 -11.39 -8.85 -14.38
C LYS A 131 -10.49 -8.84 -15.61
N GLU A 132 -10.94 -9.49 -16.68
CA GLU A 132 -10.29 -9.40 -17.98
C GLU A 132 -10.12 -7.94 -18.43
N GLY A 133 -8.94 -7.57 -18.93
CA GLY A 133 -8.61 -6.19 -19.27
C GLY A 133 -8.40 -5.25 -18.09
N GLY A 134 -8.53 -5.75 -16.86
CA GLY A 134 -8.34 -4.96 -15.63
C GLY A 134 -6.89 -4.57 -15.37
N LYS A 135 -6.68 -3.65 -14.41
CA LYS A 135 -5.36 -3.12 -14.05
C LYS A 135 -5.00 -3.43 -12.61
N PHE A 136 -3.76 -3.85 -12.38
CA PHE A 136 -3.24 -4.22 -11.06
C PHE A 136 -2.10 -3.30 -10.66
N LEU A 137 -2.15 -2.73 -9.45
CA LEU A 137 -1.07 -1.95 -8.85
C LEU A 137 -0.61 -2.62 -7.56
N PHE A 138 0.66 -3.03 -7.52
CA PHE A 138 1.33 -3.53 -6.33
C PHE A 138 2.15 -2.43 -5.67
N LEU A 139 1.92 -2.16 -4.40
CA LEU A 139 2.75 -1.21 -3.65
C LEU A 139 4.00 -1.92 -3.12
N SER A 140 5.11 -1.69 -3.80
CA SER A 140 6.44 -2.12 -3.43
C SER A 140 7.13 -1.07 -2.53
N THR A 141 8.44 -1.14 -2.39
CA THR A 141 9.23 -0.33 -1.47
C THR A 141 10.63 -0.04 -2.03
N SER A 142 11.23 1.07 -1.62
CA SER A 142 12.65 1.33 -1.87
C SER A 142 13.59 0.31 -1.21
N GLU A 143 13.12 -0.48 -0.22
CA GLU A 143 13.93 -1.54 0.39
C GLU A 143 14.29 -2.69 -0.56
N VAL A 144 13.66 -2.78 -1.73
CA VAL A 144 14.13 -3.71 -2.78
C VAL A 144 15.55 -3.41 -3.24
N TYR A 145 16.04 -2.18 -3.03
CA TYR A 145 17.40 -1.74 -3.31
C TYR A 145 18.40 -2.04 -2.17
N SER A 146 17.94 -2.61 -1.06
CA SER A 146 18.77 -2.85 0.13
C SER A 146 20.04 -3.65 -0.23
N GLY A 147 21.18 -3.17 0.22
CA GLY A 147 22.50 -3.72 -0.10
C GLY A 147 23.22 -3.04 -1.27
N LEU A 148 22.60 -2.12 -1.99
CA LEU A 148 23.27 -1.25 -2.95
C LEU A 148 23.88 -0.04 -2.23
N THR A 149 25.02 0.48 -2.75
CA THR A 149 25.82 1.52 -2.09
C THR A 149 25.77 2.88 -2.77
N ASN A 150 25.38 2.94 -4.03
CA ASN A 150 25.51 4.16 -4.86
C ASN A 150 24.15 4.72 -5.28
N PRO A 151 23.48 5.54 -4.47
CA PRO A 151 22.25 6.24 -4.89
C PRO A 151 22.59 7.37 -5.91
N PRO A 152 21.61 7.80 -6.75
CA PRO A 152 20.25 7.28 -6.85
C PRO A 152 20.18 5.93 -7.58
N HIS A 153 19.27 5.05 -7.13
CA HIS A 153 19.07 3.73 -7.75
C HIS A 153 18.10 3.79 -8.92
N LYS A 154 18.34 2.98 -9.95
CA LYS A 154 17.49 2.85 -11.13
C LYS A 154 16.42 1.78 -10.92
N GLU A 155 15.31 1.86 -11.63
CA GLU A 155 14.24 0.84 -11.58
C GLU A 155 14.70 -0.55 -12.05
N SER A 156 15.74 -0.61 -12.89
CA SER A 156 16.36 -1.86 -13.35
C SER A 156 17.24 -2.54 -12.31
N GLU A 157 17.56 -1.85 -11.19
CA GLU A 157 18.44 -2.35 -10.15
C GLU A 157 17.66 -3.06 -9.05
N ILE A 158 18.30 -4.07 -8.46
CA ILE A 158 17.83 -4.80 -7.28
C ILE A 158 18.98 -4.92 -6.30
N GLY A 159 18.68 -4.77 -5.01
CA GLY A 159 19.69 -4.85 -3.96
C GLY A 159 20.22 -6.28 -3.73
N LEU A 160 21.37 -6.35 -3.05
CA LEU A 160 22.13 -7.59 -2.82
C LEU A 160 21.93 -8.15 -1.39
N THR A 161 20.84 -7.78 -0.71
CA THR A 161 20.59 -8.24 0.66
C THR A 161 20.45 -9.76 0.71
N ASN A 162 21.18 -10.39 1.64
CA ASN A 162 21.12 -11.82 1.87
C ASN A 162 19.78 -12.23 2.48
N THR A 163 19.29 -13.42 2.14
CA THR A 163 18.02 -13.98 2.68
C THR A 163 18.06 -14.26 4.18
N THR A 164 19.23 -14.32 4.79
CA THR A 164 19.42 -14.41 6.25
C THR A 164 19.36 -13.06 6.97
N HIS A 165 19.27 -11.95 6.24
CA HIS A 165 19.15 -10.63 6.83
C HIS A 165 17.88 -10.53 7.68
N PRO A 166 17.88 -9.87 8.87
CA PRO A 166 16.71 -9.77 9.75
C PRO A 166 15.45 -9.21 9.08
N ARG A 167 15.60 -8.35 8.07
CA ARG A 167 14.50 -7.76 7.29
C ARG A 167 14.16 -8.51 6.01
N SER A 168 14.76 -9.67 5.77
CA SER A 168 14.59 -10.43 4.53
C SER A 168 13.12 -10.77 4.26
N CYS A 169 12.34 -11.10 5.28
CA CYS A 169 10.91 -11.40 5.12
C CYS A 169 10.14 -10.26 4.43
N TYR A 170 10.48 -9.01 4.71
CA TYR A 170 9.86 -7.85 4.08
C TYR A 170 10.43 -7.59 2.67
N ILE A 171 11.76 -7.59 2.55
CA ILE A 171 12.46 -7.33 1.29
C ILE A 171 12.04 -8.36 0.23
N GLU A 172 12.10 -9.65 0.58
CA GLU A 172 11.77 -10.73 -0.35
C GLU A 172 10.26 -10.83 -0.62
N ALA A 173 9.40 -10.48 0.34
CA ALA A 173 7.96 -10.35 0.09
C ALA A 173 7.68 -9.30 -1.00
N LYS A 174 8.38 -8.17 -0.96
CA LYS A 174 8.21 -7.11 -1.96
C LYS A 174 8.83 -7.45 -3.30
N ARG A 175 10.04 -8.01 -3.33
CA ARG A 175 10.67 -8.52 -4.56
C ARG A 175 9.84 -9.64 -5.21
N GLY A 176 9.32 -10.57 -4.40
CA GLY A 176 8.43 -11.63 -4.87
C GLY A 176 7.14 -11.08 -5.49
N GLY A 177 6.52 -10.09 -4.85
CA GLY A 177 5.34 -9.40 -5.39
C GLY A 177 5.61 -8.70 -6.74
N GLU A 178 6.77 -8.03 -6.87
CA GLU A 178 7.20 -7.45 -8.16
C GLU A 178 7.42 -8.53 -9.24
N ALA A 179 8.05 -9.64 -8.88
CA ALA A 179 8.25 -10.77 -9.78
C ALA A 179 6.92 -11.35 -10.28
N ILE A 180 5.95 -11.53 -9.38
CA ILE A 180 4.60 -11.97 -9.71
C ILE A 180 3.94 -10.98 -10.69
N CYS A 181 3.95 -9.68 -10.40
CA CYS A 181 3.43 -8.66 -11.30
C CYS A 181 4.10 -8.73 -12.68
N ASN A 182 5.41 -8.94 -12.72
CA ASN A 182 6.16 -9.07 -13.98
C ASN A 182 5.70 -10.30 -14.79
N VAL A 183 5.52 -11.45 -14.14
CA VAL A 183 5.02 -12.67 -14.82
C VAL A 183 3.64 -12.44 -15.42
N TYR A 184 2.72 -11.80 -14.71
CA TYR A 184 1.40 -11.48 -15.25
C TYR A 184 1.48 -10.44 -16.38
N ARG A 185 2.37 -9.48 -16.30
CA ARG A 185 2.62 -8.50 -17.38
C ARG A 185 3.12 -9.16 -18.67
N THR A 186 4.00 -10.15 -18.58
CA THR A 186 4.45 -10.91 -19.77
C THR A 186 3.35 -11.74 -20.42
N LYS A 187 2.25 -11.98 -19.69
CA LYS A 187 1.03 -12.62 -20.19
C LYS A 187 -0.04 -11.63 -20.67
N GLY A 188 0.32 -10.35 -20.82
CA GLY A 188 -0.58 -9.29 -21.33
C GLY A 188 -1.46 -8.62 -20.28
N VAL A 189 -1.31 -8.95 -18.98
CA VAL A 189 -2.07 -8.27 -17.91
C VAL A 189 -1.45 -6.91 -17.60
N HIS A 190 -2.27 -5.88 -17.44
CA HIS A 190 -1.83 -4.54 -17.05
C HIS A 190 -1.45 -4.51 -15.56
N ALA A 191 -0.24 -4.97 -15.23
CA ALA A 191 0.30 -5.00 -13.88
C ALA A 191 1.48 -4.04 -13.73
N LYS A 192 1.46 -3.22 -12.68
CA LYS A 192 2.55 -2.30 -12.30
C LYS A 192 2.93 -2.48 -10.85
N SER A 193 4.21 -2.21 -10.55
CA SER A 193 4.72 -2.12 -9.17
C SER A 193 5.22 -0.71 -8.90
N ALA A 194 4.81 -0.11 -7.79
CA ALA A 194 5.27 1.21 -7.37
C ALA A 194 6.20 1.07 -6.16
N ARG A 195 7.50 1.34 -6.34
CA ARG A 195 8.50 1.34 -5.27
C ARG A 195 8.40 2.64 -4.47
N LEU A 196 7.72 2.58 -3.34
CA LEU A 196 7.56 3.73 -2.47
C LEU A 196 8.80 3.91 -1.58
N SER A 197 9.27 5.14 -1.49
CA SER A 197 10.22 5.57 -0.47
C SER A 197 9.49 5.81 0.85
N LEU A 198 10.16 6.48 1.82
CA LEU A 198 9.57 6.81 3.11
C LEU A 198 8.37 7.74 2.92
N ALA A 199 7.17 7.20 3.15
CA ALA A 199 5.93 7.99 3.13
C ALA A 199 5.54 8.38 4.56
N TYR A 200 5.10 9.62 4.73
CA TYR A 200 4.55 10.17 5.96
C TYR A 200 3.34 11.07 5.66
N GLY A 201 2.49 11.27 6.64
CA GLY A 201 1.31 12.11 6.45
C GLY A 201 0.33 12.03 7.63
N PRO A 202 -0.80 12.78 7.56
CA PRO A 202 -1.75 12.97 8.65
C PRO A 202 -2.37 11.69 9.22
N VAL A 203 -2.43 10.61 8.43
CA VAL A 203 -3.01 9.33 8.84
C VAL A 203 -1.95 8.30 9.26
N ALA A 204 -0.71 8.73 9.47
CA ALA A 204 0.30 7.87 10.08
C ALA A 204 -0.20 7.40 11.46
N LYS A 205 -0.06 6.10 11.73
CA LYS A 205 -0.52 5.53 12.99
C LYS A 205 0.22 6.14 14.18
N ARG A 206 -0.49 6.35 15.30
CA ARG A 206 0.12 6.93 16.53
C ARG A 206 1.29 6.10 17.06
N ASP A 207 1.30 4.81 16.83
CA ASP A 207 2.35 3.87 17.24
C ASP A 207 3.44 3.68 16.16
N ASP A 208 3.45 4.50 15.11
CA ASP A 208 4.51 4.49 14.11
C ASP A 208 5.82 5.02 14.73
N LEU A 209 6.81 4.12 14.81
CA LEU A 209 8.13 4.39 15.41
C LEU A 209 9.19 4.77 14.37
N ARG A 210 8.82 4.96 13.11
CA ARG A 210 9.77 5.42 12.09
C ARG A 210 10.32 6.79 12.46
N ALA A 211 11.56 7.08 12.01
CA ALA A 211 12.36 8.20 12.48
C ALA A 211 11.60 9.53 12.53
N LEU A 212 10.91 9.93 11.45
CA LEU A 212 10.19 11.21 11.41
C LEU A 212 9.09 11.28 12.48
N ASN A 213 8.25 10.26 12.59
CA ASN A 213 7.18 10.25 13.59
C ASN A 213 7.72 10.20 15.02
N SER A 214 8.84 9.49 15.24
CA SER A 214 9.56 9.48 16.51
C SER A 214 10.11 10.87 16.85
N PHE A 215 10.70 11.57 15.87
CA PHE A 215 11.21 12.91 16.08
C PHE A 215 10.10 13.92 16.37
N ILE A 216 8.98 13.86 15.64
CA ILE A 216 7.83 14.73 15.90
C ILE A 216 7.33 14.54 17.34
N LYS A 217 7.15 13.28 17.78
CA LYS A 217 6.74 12.98 19.15
C LYS A 217 7.72 13.51 20.19
N LYS A 218 9.01 13.29 19.98
CA LYS A 218 10.06 13.78 20.89
C LYS A 218 10.10 15.31 20.93
N ALA A 219 9.93 15.99 19.78
CA ALA A 219 9.88 17.43 19.70
C ALA A 219 8.70 18.03 20.51
N ILE A 220 7.51 17.41 20.42
CA ILE A 220 6.34 17.84 21.20
C ILE A 220 6.62 17.73 22.71
N HIS A 221 7.44 16.76 23.15
CA HIS A 221 7.85 16.60 24.54
C HIS A 221 9.14 17.37 24.89
N GLY A 222 9.62 18.24 24.01
CA GLY A 222 10.70 19.17 24.25
C GLY A 222 12.12 18.62 24.20
N LYS A 223 12.32 17.33 23.82
CA LYS A 223 13.67 16.74 23.78
C LYS A 223 13.85 15.77 22.62
N ILE A 224 14.80 16.07 21.72
CA ILE A 224 15.23 15.19 20.64
C ILE A 224 16.65 14.71 20.93
N ASN A 225 16.82 13.41 21.16
CA ASN A 225 18.15 12.79 21.26
C ASN A 225 18.43 12.07 19.92
N LEU A 226 19.49 12.45 19.24
CA LEU A 226 20.02 11.74 18.08
C LEU A 226 20.92 10.60 18.57
N ILE A 227 20.76 9.41 17.98
CA ILE A 227 21.54 8.21 18.33
C ILE A 227 22.81 8.19 17.47
N ASP A 228 22.74 8.73 16.26
CA ASP A 228 23.86 8.82 15.31
C ASP A 228 23.85 10.19 14.58
N LYS A 229 24.81 10.40 13.70
CA LYS A 229 24.94 11.63 12.92
C LYS A 229 23.95 11.75 11.76
N GLY A 230 23.03 10.80 11.59
CA GLY A 230 22.06 10.80 10.50
C GLY A 230 22.65 10.49 9.13
N GLU A 231 23.82 9.90 9.08
CA GLU A 231 24.44 9.42 7.84
C GLU A 231 23.73 8.13 7.41
N ALA A 232 22.60 8.29 6.76
CA ALA A 232 21.93 7.16 6.10
C ALA A 232 22.79 6.73 4.90
N LYS A 233 23.34 5.54 4.98
CA LYS A 233 23.98 4.86 3.83
C LYS A 233 22.94 4.20 2.96
#